data_26fdb506d5990687acc6726cf664e95f
#
_entry.id   26fdb506d5990687acc6726cf664e95f
#
_cell.length_a   1.000
_cell.length_b   1.000
_cell.length_c   1.000
_cell.angle_alpha   90.00
_cell.angle_beta   90.00
_cell.angle_gamma   90.00
#
_symmetry.space_group_name_H-M   'P 1'
#
loop_
_entity.id
_entity.type
_entity.pdbx_description
1 polymer ?
#
loop_
_entity_poly.entity_id
_entity_poly.type
_entity_poly.pdbx_seq_one_letter_code
_entity_poly.pdbx_strand_id
1 'polypeptide(L)'
;MSSPLVSRMQGFADSIFSEMTQRALQYEAVNLGQGFPDQDTPASLKQIAQDQIAGGANQYAPGIGKPVLRQAIAEHQRRFYGLTVDPDTEVLVTVGATEALTASVLALVEPGDEVITFEPFFDIYASAIALAGGVQRTVPMLFPDFALDFDGLEAQINSRTRAIMLNNPHNPTGRVFSKEELDQLAAIASAHDLIVISDEVYEHLVLTVTLTRRSPRCQGWRSGP
;
A
#
# COMPACT_ATOMS: atom_id res chain seq x y z
N MET A 1 30.66 -3.00 17.82
CA MET A 1 29.95 -4.28 17.84
C MET A 1 29.30 -4.45 16.47
N SER A 2 29.35 -5.64 15.86
CA SER A 2 28.63 -5.90 14.61
C SER A 2 27.13 -5.81 14.88
N SER A 3 26.37 -5.25 13.93
CA SER A 3 24.89 -5.22 14.02
C SER A 3 24.34 -6.64 14.18
N PRO A 4 23.38 -6.87 15.08
CA PRO A 4 22.72 -8.18 15.21
C PRO A 4 21.76 -8.47 14.03
N LEU A 5 21.47 -7.47 13.19
CA LEU A 5 20.58 -7.64 12.05
C LEU A 5 21.26 -8.38 10.90
N VAL A 6 20.46 -9.13 10.13
CA VAL A 6 20.93 -9.72 8.88
C VAL A 6 21.38 -8.61 7.91
N SER A 7 22.35 -8.90 7.03
CA SER A 7 23.01 -7.90 6.19
C SER A 7 22.04 -7.06 5.37
N ARG A 8 20.99 -7.67 4.80
CA ARG A 8 19.99 -6.98 3.99
C ARG A 8 19.14 -5.95 4.76
N MET A 9 19.13 -6.01 6.11
CA MET A 9 18.38 -5.07 6.96
C MET A 9 19.28 -4.03 7.62
N GLN A 10 20.59 -4.11 7.48
CA GLN A 10 21.52 -3.18 8.14
C GLN A 10 21.53 -1.77 7.55
N GLY A 11 21.03 -1.59 6.32
CA GLY A 11 20.94 -0.29 5.65
C GLY A 11 19.72 0.54 6.06
N PHE A 12 18.77 -0.04 6.82
CA PHE A 12 17.56 0.66 7.25
C PHE A 12 17.77 1.28 8.63
N ALA A 13 17.64 2.60 8.69
CA ALA A 13 17.61 3.38 9.92
C ALA A 13 16.16 3.57 10.41
N ASP A 14 16.00 4.33 11.49
CA ASP A 14 14.66 4.80 11.90
C ASP A 14 14.00 5.58 10.76
N SER A 15 12.67 5.47 10.67
CA SER A 15 11.94 6.18 9.63
C SER A 15 12.08 7.69 9.78
N ILE A 16 12.02 8.42 8.67
CA ILE A 16 12.02 9.89 8.67
C ILE A 16 10.87 10.44 9.54
N PHE A 17 9.76 9.72 9.63
CA PHE A 17 8.63 10.08 10.48
C PHE A 17 8.99 10.04 11.97
N SER A 18 9.71 9.02 12.44
CA SER A 18 10.22 8.94 13.80
C SER A 18 11.17 10.09 14.11
N GLU A 19 12.13 10.36 13.22
CA GLU A 19 13.09 11.43 13.39
C GLU A 19 12.41 12.80 13.46
N MET A 20 11.50 13.09 12.53
CA MET A 20 10.77 14.36 12.52
C MET A 20 9.91 14.55 13.77
N THR A 21 9.26 13.48 14.24
CA THR A 21 8.48 13.54 15.48
C THR A 21 9.37 13.83 16.67
N GLN A 22 10.52 13.17 16.81
CA GLN A 22 11.48 13.43 17.89
C GLN A 22 12.00 14.88 17.86
N ARG A 23 12.35 15.38 16.66
CA ARG A 23 12.79 16.78 16.49
C ARG A 23 11.70 17.77 16.86
N ALA A 24 10.45 17.54 16.42
CA ALA A 24 9.32 18.40 16.79
C ALA A 24 9.11 18.46 18.31
N LEU A 25 9.17 17.32 19.00
CA LEU A 25 9.10 17.27 20.46
C LEU A 25 10.28 17.97 21.13
N GLN A 26 11.50 17.76 20.63
CA GLN A 26 12.71 18.38 21.20
C GLN A 26 12.70 19.91 21.12
N TYR A 27 12.15 20.44 20.03
CA TYR A 27 12.11 21.90 19.79
C TYR A 27 10.76 22.54 20.09
N GLU A 28 9.83 21.79 20.69
CA GLU A 28 8.44 22.24 20.94
C GLU A 28 7.79 22.84 19.68
N ALA A 29 8.09 22.26 18.52
CA ALA A 29 7.63 22.72 17.21
C ALA A 29 6.40 21.98 16.74
N VAL A 30 5.61 22.62 15.86
CA VAL A 30 4.52 21.95 15.14
C VAL A 30 5.11 20.98 14.12
N ASN A 31 4.75 19.71 14.21
CA ASN A 31 5.17 18.70 13.25
C ASN A 31 4.35 18.81 11.97
N LEU A 32 4.93 19.40 10.93
CA LEU A 32 4.33 19.49 9.59
C LEU A 32 4.83 18.37 8.65
N GLY A 33 5.70 17.47 9.13
CA GLY A 33 6.26 16.36 8.35
C GLY A 33 5.38 15.11 8.34
N GLN A 34 4.29 15.12 9.11
CA GLN A 34 3.32 14.02 9.14
C GLN A 34 1.89 14.55 9.05
N GLY A 35 1.05 13.83 8.29
CA GLY A 35 -0.38 14.08 8.22
C GLY A 35 -1.13 13.48 9.42
N PHE A 36 -0.89 14.00 10.63
CA PHE A 36 -1.67 13.62 11.80
C PHE A 36 -2.99 14.40 11.82
N PRO A 37 -4.15 13.72 11.76
CA PRO A 37 -5.42 14.39 12.03
C PRO A 37 -5.46 14.88 13.48
N ASP A 38 -5.79 16.14 13.68
CA ASP A 38 -6.07 16.72 15.00
C ASP A 38 -7.52 16.52 15.44
N GLN A 39 -8.33 15.95 14.57
CA GLN A 39 -9.72 15.58 14.85
C GLN A 39 -9.80 14.21 15.53
N ASP A 40 -10.58 14.16 16.60
CA ASP A 40 -10.84 12.90 17.30
C ASP A 40 -11.76 11.97 16.46
N THR A 41 -11.69 10.69 16.74
CA THR A 41 -12.58 9.69 16.16
C THR A 41 -14.05 10.02 16.42
N PRO A 42 -14.95 9.87 15.44
CA PRO A 42 -16.39 10.09 15.64
C PRO A 42 -16.93 9.36 16.88
N ALA A 43 -17.74 10.06 17.66
CA ALA A 43 -18.27 9.53 18.92
C ALA A 43 -19.02 8.19 18.74
N SER A 44 -19.73 8.02 17.62
CA SER A 44 -20.42 6.77 17.28
C SER A 44 -19.46 5.59 17.13
N LEU A 45 -18.29 5.78 16.52
CA LEU A 45 -17.28 4.71 16.39
C LEU A 45 -16.65 4.37 17.74
N LYS A 46 -16.39 5.38 18.58
CA LYS A 46 -15.90 5.14 19.95
C LYS A 46 -16.90 4.34 20.76
N GLN A 47 -18.19 4.67 20.67
CA GLN A 47 -19.23 3.95 21.37
C GLN A 47 -19.32 2.50 20.92
N ILE A 48 -19.32 2.26 19.59
CA ILE A 48 -19.31 0.88 19.05
C ILE A 48 -18.13 0.08 19.58
N ALA A 49 -16.91 0.68 19.61
CA ALA A 49 -15.74 -0.02 20.15
C ALA A 49 -15.89 -0.37 21.64
N GLN A 50 -16.43 0.54 22.45
CA GLN A 50 -16.70 0.32 23.87
C GLN A 50 -17.73 -0.80 24.06
N ASP A 51 -18.84 -0.79 23.29
CA ASP A 51 -19.89 -1.80 23.36
C ASP A 51 -19.36 -3.18 22.96
N GLN A 52 -18.51 -3.26 21.94
CA GLN A 52 -17.90 -4.51 21.53
C GLN A 52 -16.95 -5.07 22.60
N ILE A 53 -16.15 -4.25 23.21
CA ILE A 53 -15.27 -4.67 24.33
C ILE A 53 -16.11 -5.16 25.51
N ALA A 54 -17.11 -4.39 25.92
CA ALA A 54 -18.01 -4.74 27.01
C ALA A 54 -18.82 -6.02 26.70
N GLY A 55 -19.19 -6.24 25.44
CA GLY A 55 -19.89 -7.42 24.95
C GLY A 55 -19.00 -8.67 24.78
N GLY A 56 -17.72 -8.60 25.14
CA GLY A 56 -16.80 -9.74 25.10
C GLY A 56 -16.10 -9.99 23.74
N ALA A 57 -16.16 -9.03 22.82
CA ALA A 57 -15.43 -9.12 21.54
C ALA A 57 -13.91 -8.91 21.69
N ASN A 58 -13.32 -9.51 22.72
CA ASN A 58 -11.92 -9.38 23.11
C ASN A 58 -11.18 -10.72 23.15
N GLN A 59 -11.73 -11.74 22.49
CA GLN A 59 -11.13 -13.07 22.33
C GLN A 59 -10.41 -13.18 20.97
N TYR A 60 -9.64 -14.25 20.81
CA TYR A 60 -8.92 -14.55 19.58
C TYR A 60 -9.82 -14.51 18.35
N ALA A 61 -9.36 -13.85 17.31
CA ALA A 61 -9.96 -13.90 16.00
C ALA A 61 -9.38 -15.05 15.16
N PRO A 62 -10.10 -15.58 14.17
CA PRO A 62 -9.52 -16.46 13.15
C PRO A 62 -8.32 -15.79 12.46
N GLY A 63 -7.30 -16.57 12.07
CA GLY A 63 -6.07 -16.04 11.47
C GLY A 63 -6.26 -15.20 10.21
N ILE A 64 -7.33 -15.48 9.43
CA ILE A 64 -7.69 -14.70 8.24
C ILE A 64 -8.65 -13.53 8.55
N GLY A 65 -8.99 -13.30 9.81
CA GLY A 65 -9.94 -12.28 10.24
C GLY A 65 -11.36 -12.78 10.48
N LYS A 66 -12.13 -12.02 11.26
CA LYS A 66 -13.52 -12.36 11.57
C LYS A 66 -14.38 -12.40 10.30
N PRO A 67 -15.26 -13.41 10.12
CA PRO A 67 -16.10 -13.52 8.92
C PRO A 67 -16.94 -12.25 8.63
N VAL A 68 -17.51 -11.65 9.69
CA VAL A 68 -18.32 -10.42 9.55
C VAL A 68 -17.50 -9.26 8.95
N LEU A 69 -16.22 -9.12 9.30
CA LEU A 69 -15.36 -8.09 8.74
C LEU A 69 -14.98 -8.40 7.29
N ARG A 70 -14.65 -9.66 6.99
CA ARG A 70 -14.33 -10.09 5.62
C ARG A 70 -15.52 -9.91 4.67
N GLN A 71 -16.73 -10.21 5.13
CA GLN A 71 -17.98 -9.94 4.40
C GLN A 71 -18.20 -8.45 4.17
N ALA A 72 -17.96 -7.61 5.19
CA ALA A 72 -18.06 -6.16 5.06
C ALA A 72 -17.04 -5.60 4.05
N ILE A 73 -15.80 -6.15 4.02
CA ILE A 73 -14.80 -5.80 3.02
C ILE A 73 -15.25 -6.20 1.61
N ALA A 74 -15.76 -7.42 1.43
CA ALA A 74 -16.29 -7.88 0.14
C ALA A 74 -17.45 -7.00 -0.36
N GLU A 75 -18.37 -6.63 0.55
CA GLU A 75 -19.47 -5.72 0.21
C GLU A 75 -18.98 -4.30 -0.13
N HIS A 76 -17.96 -3.80 0.60
CA HIS A 76 -17.31 -2.54 0.28
C HIS A 76 -16.73 -2.56 -1.15
N GLN A 77 -16.02 -3.63 -1.52
CA GLN A 77 -15.45 -3.79 -2.85
C GLN A 77 -16.53 -3.82 -3.94
N ARG A 78 -17.62 -4.52 -3.67
CA ARG A 78 -18.78 -4.56 -4.57
C ARG A 78 -19.42 -3.18 -4.74
N ARG A 79 -19.67 -2.50 -3.62
CA ARG A 79 -20.39 -1.21 -3.58
C ARG A 79 -19.59 -0.09 -4.26
N PHE A 80 -18.31 -0.01 -4.00
CA PHE A 80 -17.49 1.12 -4.43
C PHE A 80 -16.77 0.88 -5.76
N TYR A 81 -16.48 -0.38 -6.09
CA TYR A 81 -15.66 -0.73 -7.26
C TYR A 81 -16.34 -1.70 -8.23
N GLY A 82 -17.52 -2.21 -7.89
CA GLY A 82 -18.20 -3.20 -8.71
C GLY A 82 -17.50 -4.56 -8.75
N LEU A 83 -16.56 -4.81 -7.81
CA LEU A 83 -15.82 -6.05 -7.75
C LEU A 83 -16.53 -7.05 -6.87
N THR A 84 -16.70 -8.27 -7.38
CA THR A 84 -17.14 -9.41 -6.59
C THR A 84 -15.92 -10.18 -6.13
N VAL A 85 -15.69 -10.21 -4.83
CA VAL A 85 -14.64 -11.00 -4.18
C VAL A 85 -15.27 -11.97 -3.20
N ASP A 86 -14.73 -13.19 -3.14
CA ASP A 86 -15.14 -14.19 -2.16
C ASP A 86 -14.52 -13.84 -0.79
N PRO A 87 -15.35 -13.56 0.24
CA PRO A 87 -14.83 -13.21 1.56
C PRO A 87 -14.03 -14.35 2.22
N ASP A 88 -14.20 -15.59 1.80
CA ASP A 88 -13.57 -16.74 2.45
C ASP A 88 -12.22 -17.12 1.82
N THR A 89 -12.01 -16.78 0.56
CA THR A 89 -10.79 -17.16 -0.19
C THR A 89 -10.00 -15.98 -0.75
N GLU A 90 -10.60 -14.78 -0.86
CA GLU A 90 -9.98 -13.62 -1.48
C GLU A 90 -9.83 -12.41 -0.52
N VAL A 91 -10.18 -12.57 0.76
CA VAL A 91 -10.06 -11.51 1.78
C VAL A 91 -9.27 -12.00 2.98
N LEU A 92 -8.15 -11.33 3.25
CA LEU A 92 -7.30 -11.52 4.42
C LEU A 92 -7.23 -10.22 5.22
N VAL A 93 -7.52 -10.28 6.51
CA VAL A 93 -7.39 -9.15 7.43
C VAL A 93 -6.03 -9.20 8.10
N THR A 94 -5.33 -8.08 8.09
CA THR A 94 -3.99 -7.92 8.68
C THR A 94 -3.97 -6.79 9.70
N VAL A 95 -2.88 -6.70 10.48
CA VAL A 95 -2.65 -5.59 11.40
C VAL A 95 -2.14 -4.38 10.62
N GLY A 96 -3.06 -3.74 9.91
CA GLY A 96 -2.79 -2.58 9.05
C GLY A 96 -2.18 -2.94 7.70
N ALA A 97 -2.05 -1.91 6.86
CA ALA A 97 -1.51 -2.05 5.49
C ALA A 97 -0.03 -2.47 5.49
N THR A 98 0.75 -2.09 6.48
CA THR A 98 2.17 -2.47 6.59
C THR A 98 2.34 -3.99 6.65
N GLU A 99 1.53 -4.69 7.45
CA GLU A 99 1.56 -6.16 7.48
C GLU A 99 1.09 -6.74 6.15
N ALA A 100 0.00 -6.22 5.56
CA ALA A 100 -0.50 -6.66 4.28
C ALA A 100 0.55 -6.58 3.17
N LEU A 101 1.22 -5.43 3.06
CA LEU A 101 2.28 -5.18 2.08
C LEU A 101 3.48 -6.11 2.31
N THR A 102 3.95 -6.19 3.56
CA THR A 102 5.10 -7.03 3.90
C THR A 102 4.80 -8.51 3.65
N ALA A 103 3.65 -9.00 4.07
CA ALA A 103 3.24 -10.38 3.84
C ALA A 103 3.07 -10.69 2.35
N SER A 104 2.51 -9.77 1.57
CA SER A 104 2.37 -9.91 0.12
C SER A 104 3.73 -10.01 -0.57
N VAL A 105 4.66 -9.12 -0.21
CA VAL A 105 6.02 -9.16 -0.77
C VAL A 105 6.73 -10.46 -0.38
N LEU A 106 6.66 -10.88 0.88
CA LEU A 106 7.26 -12.13 1.33
C LEU A 106 6.69 -13.38 0.64
N ALA A 107 5.41 -13.33 0.25
CA ALA A 107 4.75 -14.45 -0.43
C ALA A 107 4.99 -14.49 -1.95
N LEU A 108 5.36 -13.37 -2.57
CA LEU A 108 5.38 -13.21 -4.02
C LEU A 108 6.78 -13.01 -4.60
N VAL A 109 7.77 -12.65 -3.77
CA VAL A 109 9.10 -12.22 -4.20
C VAL A 109 10.15 -13.18 -3.65
N GLU A 110 10.92 -13.79 -4.55
CA GLU A 110 12.06 -14.64 -4.21
C GLU A 110 13.36 -13.82 -4.08
N PRO A 111 14.37 -14.32 -3.38
CA PRO A 111 15.67 -13.66 -3.32
C PRO A 111 16.28 -13.41 -4.70
N GLY A 112 16.55 -12.13 -5.00
CA GLY A 112 17.10 -11.69 -6.29
C GLY A 112 16.06 -11.24 -7.31
N ASP A 113 14.75 -11.45 -7.05
CA ASP A 113 13.70 -10.84 -7.86
C ASP A 113 13.72 -9.32 -7.72
N GLU A 114 13.30 -8.64 -8.76
CA GLU A 114 13.22 -7.18 -8.79
C GLU A 114 11.77 -6.71 -8.65
N VAL A 115 11.57 -5.72 -7.78
CA VAL A 115 10.26 -5.07 -7.56
C VAL A 115 10.39 -3.60 -7.92
N ILE A 116 9.57 -3.14 -8.86
CA ILE A 116 9.56 -1.74 -9.30
C ILE A 116 8.65 -0.93 -8.38
N THR A 117 9.15 0.24 -7.94
CA THR A 117 8.41 1.25 -7.18
C THR A 117 8.55 2.61 -7.85
N PHE A 118 7.56 3.49 -7.70
CA PHE A 118 7.63 4.86 -8.21
C PHE A 118 8.17 5.81 -7.14
N GLU A 119 9.15 6.63 -7.49
CA GLU A 119 9.82 7.55 -6.57
C GLU A 119 9.27 8.98 -6.71
N PRO A 120 8.91 9.67 -5.57
CA PRO A 120 9.08 9.23 -4.17
C PRO A 120 8.09 8.12 -3.79
N PHE A 121 8.42 7.29 -2.80
CA PHE A 121 7.61 6.16 -2.34
C PHE A 121 7.49 6.13 -0.81
N PHE A 122 6.53 5.38 -0.30
CA PHE A 122 6.40 5.13 1.13
C PHE A 122 7.53 4.19 1.61
N ASP A 123 8.23 4.58 2.66
CA ASP A 123 9.48 3.97 3.12
C ASP A 123 9.41 2.47 3.41
N ILE A 124 8.24 1.97 3.82
CA ILE A 124 8.04 0.55 4.11
C ILE A 124 8.29 -0.36 2.89
N TYR A 125 8.11 0.14 1.67
CA TYR A 125 8.26 -0.68 0.47
C TYR A 125 9.69 -1.20 0.35
N ALA A 126 10.68 -0.32 0.52
CA ALA A 126 12.09 -0.68 0.44
C ALA A 126 12.45 -1.76 1.47
N SER A 127 12.00 -1.59 2.72
CA SER A 127 12.29 -2.55 3.80
C SER A 127 11.59 -3.89 3.61
N ALA A 128 10.34 -3.90 3.12
CA ALA A 128 9.60 -5.13 2.83
C ALA A 128 10.27 -5.93 1.70
N ILE A 129 10.68 -5.26 0.61
CA ILE A 129 11.39 -5.87 -0.51
C ILE A 129 12.72 -6.45 -0.05
N ALA A 130 13.51 -5.68 0.70
CA ALA A 130 14.78 -6.15 1.25
C ALA A 130 14.60 -7.33 2.21
N LEU A 131 13.54 -7.34 3.03
CA LEU A 131 13.23 -8.42 3.95
C LEU A 131 12.99 -9.74 3.19
N ALA A 132 12.31 -9.71 2.05
CA ALA A 132 12.14 -10.87 1.19
C ALA A 132 13.43 -11.29 0.46
N GLY A 133 14.47 -10.44 0.47
CA GLY A 133 15.69 -10.66 -0.31
C GLY A 133 15.60 -10.16 -1.75
N GLY A 134 14.52 -9.46 -2.09
CA GLY A 134 14.32 -8.82 -3.38
C GLY A 134 15.18 -7.57 -3.57
N VAL A 135 15.19 -7.07 -4.78
CA VAL A 135 15.91 -5.85 -5.19
C VAL A 135 14.89 -4.80 -5.62
N GLN A 136 14.88 -3.67 -4.93
CA GLN A 136 14.05 -2.54 -5.35
C GLN A 136 14.64 -1.86 -6.58
N ARG A 137 13.79 -1.58 -7.57
CA ARG A 137 14.06 -0.71 -8.71
C ARG A 137 13.15 0.49 -8.63
N THR A 138 13.68 1.69 -8.76
CA THR A 138 12.88 2.92 -8.69
C THR A 138 12.71 3.53 -10.07
N VAL A 139 11.50 4.02 -10.34
CA VAL A 139 11.18 4.85 -11.50
C VAL A 139 10.78 6.22 -10.98
N PRO A 140 11.54 7.29 -11.24
CA PRO A 140 11.17 8.63 -10.83
C PRO A 140 9.87 9.09 -11.49
N MET A 141 8.97 9.65 -10.71
CA MET A 141 7.76 10.30 -11.24
C MET A 141 8.12 11.65 -11.87
N LEU A 142 7.42 12.01 -12.94
CA LEU A 142 7.74 13.19 -13.75
C LEU A 142 7.25 14.47 -13.06
N PHE A 143 8.18 15.34 -12.69
CA PHE A 143 7.90 16.66 -12.15
C PHE A 143 7.40 17.62 -13.26
N PRO A 144 6.47 18.59 -13.01
CA PRO A 144 5.93 18.96 -11.69
C PRO A 144 4.69 18.16 -11.26
N ASP A 145 4.06 17.41 -12.14
CA ASP A 145 2.75 16.81 -11.91
C ASP A 145 2.82 15.43 -11.26
N PHE A 146 4.02 14.90 -11.07
CA PHE A 146 4.27 13.55 -10.59
C PHE A 146 3.52 12.50 -11.42
N ALA A 147 3.53 12.66 -12.75
CA ALA A 147 3.00 11.67 -13.69
C ALA A 147 3.86 10.40 -13.67
N LEU A 148 3.25 9.25 -14.00
CA LEU A 148 4.00 8.01 -14.18
C LEU A 148 4.89 8.13 -15.43
N ASP A 149 6.16 7.77 -15.28
CA ASP A 149 7.10 7.66 -16.40
C ASP A 149 7.02 6.23 -16.97
N PHE A 150 6.21 6.05 -18.00
CA PHE A 150 6.01 4.74 -18.62
C PHE A 150 7.22 4.28 -19.43
N ASP A 151 7.94 5.19 -20.07
CA ASP A 151 9.18 4.86 -20.78
C ASP A 151 10.26 4.41 -19.79
N GLY A 152 10.38 5.13 -18.67
CA GLY A 152 11.26 4.76 -17.56
C GLY A 152 10.85 3.43 -16.92
N LEU A 153 9.56 3.16 -16.78
CA LEU A 153 9.05 1.89 -16.29
C LEU A 153 9.46 0.73 -17.20
N GLU A 154 9.18 0.83 -18.50
CA GLU A 154 9.53 -0.22 -19.46
C GLU A 154 11.04 -0.46 -19.53
N ALA A 155 11.85 0.60 -19.44
CA ALA A 155 13.30 0.49 -19.41
C ALA A 155 13.86 -0.26 -18.16
N GLN A 156 13.12 -0.31 -17.06
CA GLN A 156 13.52 -1.06 -15.87
C GLN A 156 13.08 -2.54 -15.91
N ILE A 157 12.12 -2.89 -16.76
CA ILE A 157 11.61 -4.27 -16.83
C ILE A 157 12.64 -5.19 -17.46
N ASN A 158 12.91 -6.31 -16.83
CA ASN A 158 13.80 -7.35 -17.31
C ASN A 158 13.37 -8.73 -16.78
N SER A 159 14.12 -9.79 -17.08
CA SER A 159 13.78 -11.17 -16.71
C SER A 159 13.73 -11.45 -15.20
N ARG A 160 14.20 -10.54 -14.35
CA ARG A 160 14.11 -10.66 -12.90
C ARG A 160 12.98 -9.81 -12.31
N THR A 161 12.36 -8.97 -13.12
CA THR A 161 11.24 -8.15 -12.64
C THR A 161 10.05 -9.03 -12.32
N ARG A 162 9.62 -9.02 -11.05
CA ARG A 162 8.54 -9.86 -10.54
C ARG A 162 7.26 -9.09 -10.32
N ALA A 163 7.37 -7.87 -9.79
CA ALA A 163 6.21 -7.10 -9.38
C ALA A 163 6.41 -5.59 -9.55
N ILE A 164 5.30 -4.87 -9.63
CA ILE A 164 5.21 -3.42 -9.53
C ILE A 164 4.41 -3.10 -8.27
N MET A 165 4.92 -2.20 -7.42
CA MET A 165 4.17 -1.62 -6.29
C MET A 165 3.62 -0.26 -6.69
N LEU A 166 2.32 -0.11 -6.64
CA LEU A 166 1.59 1.12 -6.95
C LEU A 166 0.89 1.62 -5.68
N ASN A 167 0.97 2.93 -5.42
CA ASN A 167 0.20 3.58 -4.36
C ASN A 167 -0.74 4.62 -4.97
N ASN A 168 -2.05 4.48 -4.76
CA ASN A 168 -3.05 5.38 -5.34
C ASN A 168 -4.30 5.52 -4.46
N PRO A 169 -4.62 6.72 -3.93
CA PRO A 169 -3.86 7.99 -4.02
C PRO A 169 -2.44 7.90 -3.46
N HIS A 170 -1.51 8.64 -4.07
CA HIS A 170 -0.09 8.46 -3.87
C HIS A 170 0.45 9.20 -2.65
N ASN A 171 1.18 8.51 -1.78
CA ASN A 171 1.95 9.08 -0.69
C ASN A 171 3.44 9.11 -1.09
N PRO A 172 4.14 10.29 -1.07
CA PRO A 172 3.75 11.52 -0.37
C PRO A 172 3.17 12.63 -1.27
N THR A 173 3.00 12.42 -2.57
CA THR A 173 2.68 13.53 -3.50
C THR A 173 1.22 13.97 -3.47
N GLY A 174 0.31 13.13 -2.97
CA GLY A 174 -1.12 13.37 -3.01
C GLY A 174 -1.75 13.22 -4.41
N ARG A 175 -0.96 12.77 -5.40
CA ARG A 175 -1.47 12.54 -6.74
C ARG A 175 -2.46 11.39 -6.77
N VAL A 176 -3.50 11.55 -7.56
CA VAL A 176 -4.45 10.50 -7.93
C VAL A 176 -4.24 10.19 -9.41
N PHE A 177 -3.90 8.95 -9.74
CA PHE A 177 -3.67 8.55 -11.13
C PHE A 177 -4.98 8.45 -11.90
N SER A 178 -4.94 8.86 -13.17
CA SER A 178 -6.09 8.77 -14.05
C SER A 178 -6.39 7.33 -14.45
N LYS A 179 -7.60 7.13 -15.01
CA LYS A 179 -7.96 5.81 -15.55
C LYS A 179 -7.01 5.39 -16.67
N GLU A 180 -6.65 6.34 -17.51
CA GLU A 180 -5.76 6.13 -18.67
C GLU A 180 -4.36 5.70 -18.21
N GLU A 181 -3.81 6.35 -17.18
CA GLU A 181 -2.53 5.95 -16.57
C GLU A 181 -2.60 4.53 -15.99
N LEU A 182 -3.68 4.22 -15.27
CA LEU A 182 -3.86 2.89 -14.68
C LEU A 182 -4.08 1.80 -15.73
N ASP A 183 -4.82 2.09 -16.80
CA ASP A 183 -5.02 1.17 -17.93
C ASP A 183 -3.69 0.90 -18.66
N GLN A 184 -2.86 1.91 -18.85
CA GLN A 184 -1.54 1.76 -19.45
C GLN A 184 -0.61 0.93 -18.56
N LEU A 185 -0.59 1.20 -17.25
CA LEU A 185 0.17 0.40 -16.30
C LEU A 185 -0.24 -1.08 -16.34
N ALA A 186 -1.55 -1.34 -16.39
CA ALA A 186 -2.09 -2.69 -16.47
C ALA A 186 -1.71 -3.39 -17.77
N ALA A 187 -1.71 -2.67 -18.90
CA ALA A 187 -1.28 -3.21 -20.17
C ALA A 187 0.20 -3.64 -20.14
N ILE A 188 1.07 -2.79 -19.58
CA ILE A 188 2.50 -3.10 -19.40
C ILE A 188 2.67 -4.30 -18.46
N ALA A 189 2.03 -4.30 -17.30
CA ALA A 189 2.12 -5.41 -16.35
C ALA A 189 1.66 -6.74 -16.97
N SER A 190 0.56 -6.71 -17.74
CA SER A 190 0.05 -7.90 -18.44
C SER A 190 0.97 -8.37 -19.55
N ALA A 191 1.57 -7.46 -20.32
CA ALA A 191 2.48 -7.80 -21.41
C ALA A 191 3.76 -8.50 -20.91
N HIS A 192 4.17 -8.22 -19.68
CA HIS A 192 5.39 -8.75 -19.06
C HIS A 192 5.11 -9.79 -17.96
N ASP A 193 3.86 -10.22 -17.78
CA ASP A 193 3.44 -11.18 -16.73
C ASP A 193 3.87 -10.74 -15.32
N LEU A 194 3.71 -9.45 -15.01
CA LEU A 194 4.08 -8.85 -13.73
C LEU A 194 2.90 -8.84 -12.77
N ILE A 195 3.19 -9.06 -11.49
CA ILE A 195 2.23 -8.87 -10.40
C ILE A 195 2.15 -7.37 -10.06
N VAL A 196 0.95 -6.85 -9.85
CA VAL A 196 0.78 -5.50 -9.31
C VAL A 196 0.25 -5.57 -7.89
N ILE A 197 1.02 -4.99 -6.96
CA ILE A 197 0.62 -4.79 -5.57
C ILE A 197 0.13 -3.35 -5.46
N SER A 198 -1.19 -3.17 -5.30
CA SER A 198 -1.81 -1.84 -5.21
C SER A 198 -2.08 -1.47 -3.75
N ASP A 199 -1.39 -0.44 -3.27
CA ASP A 199 -1.65 0.18 -1.97
C ASP A 199 -2.69 1.30 -2.15
N GLU A 200 -3.89 1.06 -1.66
CA GLU A 200 -5.05 1.96 -1.80
C GLU A 200 -5.53 2.50 -0.45
N VAL A 201 -4.64 2.63 0.53
CA VAL A 201 -4.98 3.07 1.89
C VAL A 201 -5.71 4.41 1.93
N TYR A 202 -5.51 5.27 0.94
CA TYR A 202 -6.15 6.59 0.80
C TYR A 202 -7.33 6.62 -0.17
N GLU A 203 -7.92 5.49 -0.52
CA GLU A 203 -8.94 5.35 -1.57
C GLU A 203 -10.14 6.30 -1.44
N HIS A 204 -10.47 6.74 -0.21
CA HIS A 204 -11.56 7.68 0.07
C HIS A 204 -11.11 9.12 0.31
N LEU A 205 -9.81 9.42 0.25
CA LEU A 205 -9.26 10.75 0.51
C LEU A 205 -8.95 11.52 -0.78
N VAL A 206 -9.87 11.53 -1.73
CA VAL A 206 -9.77 12.29 -2.97
C VAL A 206 -10.47 13.63 -2.79
N LEU A 207 -9.70 14.72 -2.69
CA LEU A 207 -10.19 16.05 -2.35
C LEU A 207 -10.60 16.91 -3.56
N THR A 208 -10.21 16.51 -4.75
CA THR A 208 -10.56 17.24 -5.99
C THR A 208 -11.93 16.82 -6.51
N VAL A 209 -12.75 17.81 -6.86
CA VAL A 209 -14.09 17.63 -7.48
C VAL A 209 -13.99 17.07 -8.91
N THR A 210 -12.79 16.90 -9.45
CA THR A 210 -12.65 16.13 -10.67
C THR A 210 -13.24 14.76 -10.37
N LEU A 211 -14.34 14.43 -11.04
CA LEU A 211 -14.95 13.12 -11.05
C LEU A 211 -13.92 12.10 -11.62
N THR A 212 -12.80 11.95 -10.93
CA THR A 212 -11.97 10.78 -11.07
C THR A 212 -12.86 9.66 -10.63
N ARG A 213 -13.50 9.03 -11.59
CA ARG A 213 -14.01 7.70 -11.37
C ARG A 213 -12.88 6.97 -10.65
N ARG A 214 -13.12 6.61 -9.41
CA ARG A 214 -12.27 5.83 -8.52
C ARG A 214 -11.51 4.84 -9.36
N SER A 215 -10.25 4.61 -9.01
CA SER A 215 -9.38 3.67 -9.72
C SER A 215 -10.21 2.52 -10.26
N PRO A 216 -10.51 2.45 -11.55
CA PRO A 216 -11.13 1.25 -12.08
C PRO A 216 -10.02 0.23 -11.92
N ARG A 217 -10.18 -0.67 -10.99
CA ARG A 217 -9.34 -1.86 -11.00
C ARG A 217 -9.41 -2.39 -12.41
N CYS A 218 -8.30 -2.39 -13.10
CA CYS A 218 -8.25 -2.70 -14.50
C CYS A 218 -8.92 -4.06 -14.71
N GLN A 219 -9.97 -4.07 -15.54
CA GLN A 219 -10.54 -5.33 -16.02
C GLN A 219 -9.39 -6.05 -16.73
N GLY A 220 -8.93 -7.14 -16.15
CA GLY A 220 -7.80 -7.91 -16.65
C GLY A 220 -6.80 -8.36 -15.60
N TRP A 221 -6.79 -7.77 -14.40
CA TRP A 221 -5.88 -8.17 -13.31
C TRP A 221 -6.22 -9.52 -12.66
N ARG A 222 -7.27 -10.19 -13.13
CA ARG A 222 -7.70 -11.53 -12.68
C ARG A 222 -7.37 -12.66 -13.64
N SER A 223 -6.45 -12.50 -14.57
CA SER A 223 -6.08 -13.59 -15.48
C SER A 223 -4.86 -14.37 -14.98
N GLY A 224 -4.94 -14.87 -13.75
CA GLY A 224 -4.13 -16.02 -13.33
C GLY A 224 -5.01 -17.27 -13.34
N PRO A 225 -4.46 -18.46 -13.62
CA PRO A 225 -5.19 -19.71 -13.61
C PRO A 225 -5.79 -19.99 -12.24
#